data_ac3bfb57d4044171c8eb00a782f1e648
#
_entry.id   ac3bfb57d4044171c8eb00a782f1e648
#
_cell.length_a   1.000
_cell.length_b   1.000
_cell.length_c   1.000
_cell.angle_alpha   90.00
_cell.angle_beta   90.00
_cell.angle_gamma   90.00
#
_symmetry.space_group_name_H-M   'P 1'
#
loop_
_entity.id
_entity.type
_entity.pdbx_description
1 polymer ?
#
loop_
_entity_poly.entity_id
_entity_poly.type
_entity_poly.pdbx_seq_one_letter_code
_entity_poly.pdbx_strand_id
1 'polypeptide(L)'
;MGDGFDKKQSKARRSKDRVKKGASPKTLPVAEASTRTHSSLVVDGLKAAPARAMLRAVGFQEADFRKPQVGVASTWSNLTPCNMHLADLAREAAAGVDGAGAKSVVFNTITVSDGISMGTPGMRYSLVSREVIADSIETVVGAEGFDGFVAIGGCDKNMPGCAMAIARINRPAVFVYGGTIRPGVQRRDIVSVFEAVGARAAGKISDAELLEVERTAIPGPGSCGGMYTANTMASAIEALGLSLPNSSAQEAVGDHKRNDCRRAGEAVVRLLEAGIRPRDILTRKAFENAITMTIALAGSTNAVLHLLAIAHEARVKLGLDDFTRIGKRVPVLADVRPSGRALMSELIAIGGIQPLMKTLLDAGLLHGDCMTVTGRTLAENLAGVGTYVAGQEIVRPLSDPIKRDSHLVVLYGNVAPEGAVAKITGKEGLRFSGPARVFDGEEAATKAILDGVVRAGDVVVIRHEGPRGAPGMREMLSPTGAIMGRGLGNQVALITDGRFSGGTHGFVVGHISPEAAVGGPIGLLRNGDRVTIDAEKRTIHTDVSTAELRKRRAAWKPRKPFTTSGVLAKYARLVSTASTGAVTTRDPAEEVVRK
;
A
#
# COMPACT_ATOMS: atom_id res chain seq x y z
N MET A 1 0.63 -19.32 96.82
CA MET A 1 0.50 -18.03 97.52
C MET A 1 0.18 -17.04 96.43
N GLY A 2 -0.92 -16.68 96.27
CA GLY A 2 -1.94 -15.83 96.82
C GLY A 2 -2.25 -14.85 95.72
N ASP A 3 -3.37 -14.97 95.16
CA ASP A 3 -4.59 -14.14 95.30
C ASP A 3 -4.42 -12.73 94.71
N GLY A 4 -5.28 -12.18 93.96
CA GLY A 4 -6.68 -12.11 94.08
C GLY A 4 -7.31 -11.26 92.93
N PHE A 5 -8.49 -11.60 92.71
CA PHE A 5 -9.62 -10.91 92.08
C PHE A 5 -9.70 -9.38 92.24
N ASP A 6 -10.12 -8.59 91.31
CA ASP A 6 -11.51 -8.13 91.34
C ASP A 6 -11.95 -7.31 90.09
N LYS A 7 -13.24 -7.34 89.87
CA LYS A 7 -14.13 -6.77 88.88
C LYS A 7 -14.20 -5.23 88.90
N LYS A 8 -14.47 -4.58 87.82
CA LYS A 8 -15.76 -3.94 87.49
C LYS A 8 -15.71 -2.75 86.56
N GLN A 9 -16.67 -2.78 85.68
CA GLN A 9 -17.50 -1.70 85.15
C GLN A 9 -17.01 -0.74 84.06
N SER A 10 -17.59 -0.98 82.93
CA SER A 10 -18.19 -0.08 81.90
C SER A 10 -18.10 1.43 82.16
N LYS A 11 -17.60 2.12 81.09
CA LYS A 11 -18.14 3.40 80.67
C LYS A 11 -17.86 3.61 79.18
N ALA A 12 -18.94 3.70 78.39
CA ALA A 12 -18.92 4.09 77.00
C ALA A 12 -18.32 5.50 76.83
N ARG A 13 -17.36 5.66 75.95
CA ARG A 13 -16.97 6.96 75.38
C ARG A 13 -16.94 6.91 73.90
N ARG A 14 -17.83 7.70 73.27
CA ARG A 14 -17.87 8.02 71.84
C ARG A 14 -16.50 8.51 71.37
N SER A 15 -15.85 7.79 70.44
CA SER A 15 -14.72 8.32 69.69
C SER A 15 -15.18 8.86 68.41
N LYS A 16 -14.85 10.11 68.12
CA LYS A 16 -15.09 10.83 66.89
C LYS A 16 -14.21 10.23 65.80
N ASP A 17 -14.82 9.70 64.76
CA ASP A 17 -14.13 9.29 63.54
C ASP A 17 -13.46 10.50 62.85
N ARG A 18 -12.15 10.57 62.94
CA ARG A 18 -11.31 11.41 62.08
C ARG A 18 -11.10 10.67 60.76
N VAL A 19 -11.87 11.08 59.72
CA VAL A 19 -11.60 10.71 58.33
C VAL A 19 -10.18 11.18 57.97
N LYS A 20 -9.26 10.22 57.81
CA LYS A 20 -7.95 10.48 57.20
C LYS A 20 -8.19 10.78 55.72
N LYS A 21 -7.94 12.03 55.31
CA LYS A 21 -7.82 12.40 53.91
C LYS A 21 -6.76 11.51 53.26
N GLY A 22 -7.16 10.70 52.29
CA GLY A 22 -6.27 9.88 51.47
C GLY A 22 -5.22 10.75 50.78
N ALA A 23 -3.96 10.37 50.91
CA ALA A 23 -2.88 10.94 50.14
C ALA A 23 -3.11 10.59 48.64
N SER A 24 -3.16 11.61 47.81
CA SER A 24 -3.11 11.43 46.34
C SER A 24 -1.90 10.57 45.96
N PRO A 25 -2.04 9.64 45.01
CA PRO A 25 -0.88 8.90 44.54
C PRO A 25 0.13 9.89 43.95
N LYS A 26 1.33 9.91 44.48
CA LYS A 26 2.47 10.61 43.88
C LYS A 26 2.68 9.96 42.49
N THR A 27 2.32 10.65 41.44
CA THR A 27 2.82 10.36 40.09
C THR A 27 4.34 10.43 40.16
N LEU A 28 4.99 9.29 39.97
CA LEU A 28 6.43 9.24 39.75
C LEU A 28 6.70 10.11 38.49
N PRO A 29 7.73 10.99 38.51
CA PRO A 29 8.12 11.71 37.31
C PRO A 29 8.47 10.67 36.25
N VAL A 30 7.72 10.67 35.13
CA VAL A 30 8.14 9.99 33.94
C VAL A 30 9.47 10.64 33.56
N ALA A 31 10.56 9.88 33.62
CA ALA A 31 11.85 10.36 33.13
C ALA A 31 11.62 10.89 31.74
N GLU A 32 11.94 12.16 31.46
CA GLU A 32 11.87 12.74 30.12
C GLU A 32 12.66 11.82 29.21
N ALA A 33 11.95 11.07 28.35
CA ALA A 33 12.58 10.20 27.38
C ALA A 33 13.43 11.08 26.47
N SER A 34 14.74 10.83 26.42
CA SER A 34 15.64 11.60 25.56
C SER A 34 15.16 11.51 24.10
N THR A 35 14.82 12.63 23.49
CA THR A 35 14.44 12.72 22.07
C THR A 35 15.61 12.45 21.13
N ARG A 36 16.85 12.38 21.66
CA ARG A 36 18.12 12.16 20.94
C ARG A 36 18.69 10.76 21.18
N THR A 37 17.86 9.73 21.07
CA THR A 37 18.26 8.35 21.37
C THR A 37 19.28 7.77 20.39
N HIS A 38 19.33 8.26 19.17
CA HIS A 38 20.22 7.79 18.11
C HIS A 38 21.24 8.85 17.70
N SER A 39 20.83 10.09 17.49
CA SER A 39 21.74 11.18 17.08
C SER A 39 22.83 11.46 18.11
N SER A 40 22.54 11.29 19.39
CA SER A 40 23.56 11.42 20.46
C SER A 40 24.74 10.46 20.26
N LEU A 41 24.51 9.26 19.73
CA LEU A 41 25.57 8.28 19.45
C LEU A 41 26.51 8.75 18.34
N VAL A 42 26.01 9.61 17.44
CA VAL A 42 26.77 10.11 16.27
C VAL A 42 27.50 11.41 16.59
N VAL A 43 26.89 12.31 17.38
CA VAL A 43 27.41 13.68 17.51
C VAL A 43 27.94 14.04 18.91
N ASP A 44 27.70 13.22 19.96
CA ASP A 44 28.12 13.57 21.32
C ASP A 44 29.51 13.01 21.67
N GLY A 45 30.18 13.72 22.56
CA GLY A 45 31.48 13.32 23.12
C GLY A 45 32.67 13.56 22.18
N LEU A 46 33.86 13.26 22.70
CA LEU A 46 35.13 13.53 22.02
C LEU A 46 35.28 12.71 20.73
N LYS A 47 34.89 11.44 20.78
CA LYS A 47 35.02 10.51 19.63
C LYS A 47 34.17 10.91 18.43
N ALA A 48 33.12 11.71 18.62
CA ALA A 48 32.25 12.20 17.56
C ALA A 48 32.79 13.47 16.85
N ALA A 49 33.98 13.97 17.22
CA ALA A 49 34.55 15.15 16.56
C ALA A 49 34.67 15.02 15.04
N PRO A 50 35.09 13.87 14.44
CA PRO A 50 35.09 13.70 12.99
C PRO A 50 33.69 13.81 12.36
N ALA A 51 32.66 13.21 12.96
CA ALA A 51 31.29 13.30 12.48
C ALA A 51 30.79 14.75 12.52
N ARG A 52 31.01 15.47 13.61
CA ARG A 52 30.66 16.90 13.71
C ARG A 52 31.40 17.75 12.68
N ALA A 53 32.65 17.44 12.37
CA ALA A 53 33.41 18.15 11.35
C ALA A 53 32.74 17.99 9.97
N MET A 54 32.33 16.77 9.60
CA MET A 54 31.59 16.50 8.36
C MET A 54 30.25 17.22 8.34
N LEU A 55 29.48 17.16 9.43
CA LEU A 55 28.18 17.81 9.54
C LEU A 55 28.29 19.36 9.48
N ARG A 56 29.36 19.96 10.02
CA ARG A 56 29.62 21.39 9.83
C ARG A 56 29.82 21.77 8.36
N ALA A 57 30.47 20.93 7.59
CA ALA A 57 30.69 21.17 6.16
C ALA A 57 29.37 21.21 5.36
N VAL A 58 28.33 20.51 5.83
CA VAL A 58 26.99 20.55 5.23
C VAL A 58 26.03 21.53 5.94
N GLY A 59 26.56 22.43 6.77
CA GLY A 59 25.81 23.57 7.30
C GLY A 59 25.29 23.45 8.74
N PHE A 60 25.67 22.38 9.50
CA PHE A 60 25.31 22.28 10.92
C PHE A 60 26.03 23.37 11.74
N GLN A 61 25.29 24.02 12.61
CA GLN A 61 25.77 24.99 13.59
C GLN A 61 25.92 24.33 14.96
N GLU A 62 26.58 25.02 15.91
CA GLU A 62 26.84 24.49 17.25
C GLU A 62 25.55 24.06 17.98
N ALA A 63 24.49 24.83 17.84
CA ALA A 63 23.21 24.54 18.46
C ALA A 63 22.53 23.29 17.87
N ASP A 64 22.81 22.93 16.62
CA ASP A 64 22.15 21.82 15.91
C ASP A 64 22.61 20.46 16.48
N PHE A 65 23.82 20.38 17.02
CA PHE A 65 24.33 19.16 17.68
C PHE A 65 23.58 18.82 18.98
N ARG A 66 22.79 19.74 19.50
CA ARG A 66 21.98 19.53 20.72
C ARG A 66 20.52 19.20 20.42
N LYS A 67 20.12 19.28 19.15
CA LYS A 67 18.76 18.99 18.69
C LYS A 67 18.62 17.53 18.27
N PRO A 68 17.43 16.94 18.35
CA PRO A 68 17.14 15.68 17.63
C PRO A 68 17.40 15.85 16.15
N GLN A 69 17.93 14.82 15.50
CA GLN A 69 18.16 14.83 14.05
C GLN A 69 17.07 14.03 13.34
N VAL A 70 16.41 14.65 12.38
CA VAL A 70 15.28 14.08 11.65
C VAL A 70 15.61 13.98 10.16
N GLY A 71 15.58 12.77 9.62
CA GLY A 71 15.72 12.54 8.20
C GLY A 71 14.47 12.96 7.42
N VAL A 72 14.63 13.54 6.24
CA VAL A 72 13.55 13.73 5.27
C VAL A 72 13.88 12.91 4.03
N ALA A 73 13.32 11.71 3.96
CA ALA A 73 13.51 10.76 2.87
C ALA A 73 12.59 11.11 1.70
N SER A 74 13.13 11.58 0.58
CA SER A 74 12.36 11.93 -0.61
C SER A 74 12.58 10.92 -1.72
N THR A 75 11.50 10.52 -2.40
CA THR A 75 11.57 9.77 -3.65
C THR A 75 11.62 10.68 -4.88
N TRP A 76 12.13 11.89 -4.74
CA TRP A 76 12.25 12.86 -5.81
C TRP A 76 13.05 12.32 -7.00
N SER A 77 12.54 12.64 -8.19
CA SER A 77 13.25 12.45 -9.45
C SER A 77 12.57 13.29 -10.53
N ASN A 78 13.31 13.87 -11.46
CA ASN A 78 12.77 14.51 -12.65
C ASN A 78 12.35 13.49 -13.74
N LEU A 79 12.49 12.21 -13.48
CA LEU A 79 12.18 11.13 -14.43
C LEU A 79 10.66 10.98 -14.69
N THR A 80 9.82 11.27 -13.70
CA THR A 80 8.39 10.99 -13.76
C THR A 80 7.55 12.14 -13.17
N PRO A 81 6.38 12.44 -13.76
CA PRO A 81 5.46 13.44 -13.21
C PRO A 81 5.10 13.20 -11.75
N CYS A 82 5.00 11.95 -11.32
CA CYS A 82 4.66 11.59 -9.94
C CYS A 82 5.66 12.13 -8.91
N ASN A 83 6.90 12.37 -9.30
CA ASN A 83 8.00 12.64 -8.37
C ASN A 83 8.73 13.97 -8.61
N MET A 84 8.53 14.64 -9.76
CA MET A 84 9.33 15.78 -10.16
C MET A 84 9.22 17.00 -9.22
N HIS A 85 8.15 17.12 -8.45
CA HIS A 85 7.90 18.20 -7.50
C HIS A 85 8.31 17.86 -6.06
N LEU A 86 8.71 16.62 -5.77
CA LEU A 86 8.92 16.17 -4.38
C LEU A 86 10.14 16.80 -3.71
N ALA A 87 11.10 17.38 -4.45
CA ALA A 87 12.20 18.13 -3.86
C ALA A 87 11.71 19.39 -3.14
N ASP A 88 10.69 20.06 -3.70
CA ASP A 88 10.07 21.24 -3.06
C ASP A 88 9.32 20.82 -1.81
N LEU A 89 8.56 19.74 -1.89
CA LEU A 89 7.84 19.18 -0.74
C LEU A 89 8.78 18.73 0.38
N ALA A 90 9.95 18.17 0.04
CA ALA A 90 10.96 17.81 1.02
C ALA A 90 11.53 19.03 1.75
N ARG A 91 11.73 20.16 1.06
CA ARG A 91 12.14 21.42 1.69
C ARG A 91 11.09 21.96 2.66
N GLU A 92 9.80 21.86 2.31
CA GLU A 92 8.72 22.24 3.23
C GLU A 92 8.65 21.35 4.47
N ALA A 93 8.83 20.04 4.31
CA ALA A 93 8.88 19.12 5.45
C ALA A 93 10.10 19.42 6.35
N ALA A 94 11.25 19.69 5.75
CA ALA A 94 12.46 20.09 6.47
C ALA A 94 12.26 21.40 7.26
N ALA A 95 11.61 22.40 6.64
CA ALA A 95 11.27 23.65 7.32
C ALA A 95 10.34 23.41 8.53
N GLY A 96 9.39 22.48 8.41
CA GLY A 96 8.53 22.07 9.53
C GLY A 96 9.31 21.41 10.68
N VAL A 97 10.25 20.54 10.37
CA VAL A 97 11.15 19.90 11.35
C VAL A 97 12.00 20.95 12.08
N ASP A 98 12.65 21.84 11.32
CA ASP A 98 13.51 22.88 11.88
C ASP A 98 12.71 23.89 12.73
N GLY A 99 11.51 24.28 12.26
CA GLY A 99 10.59 25.16 12.98
C GLY A 99 10.08 24.56 14.30
N ALA A 100 9.99 23.24 14.39
CA ALA A 100 9.59 22.52 15.60
C ALA A 100 10.77 22.22 16.57
N GLY A 101 11.98 22.76 16.30
CA GLY A 101 13.11 22.67 17.22
C GLY A 101 14.04 21.47 17.04
N ALA A 102 13.82 20.63 16.03
CA ALA A 102 14.75 19.57 15.62
C ALA A 102 15.72 20.07 14.53
N LYS A 103 16.60 19.19 14.05
CA LYS A 103 17.47 19.46 12.87
C LYS A 103 17.13 18.52 11.74
N SER A 104 16.72 19.08 10.62
CA SER A 104 16.38 18.33 9.42
C SER A 104 17.61 17.96 8.60
N VAL A 105 17.58 16.79 7.96
CA VAL A 105 18.54 16.35 6.95
C VAL A 105 17.79 15.71 5.78
N VAL A 106 17.81 16.36 4.62
CA VAL A 106 17.13 15.85 3.41
C VAL A 106 18.03 14.87 2.68
N PHE A 107 17.50 13.72 2.31
CA PHE A 107 18.16 12.74 1.44
C PHE A 107 17.15 12.11 0.47
N ASN A 108 17.65 11.54 -0.63
CA ASN A 108 16.82 10.90 -1.63
C ASN A 108 17.00 9.39 -1.63
N THR A 109 15.91 8.69 -1.92
CA THR A 109 15.88 7.31 -2.36
C THR A 109 15.42 7.24 -3.82
N ILE A 110 15.43 6.04 -4.41
CA ILE A 110 15.09 5.84 -5.82
C ILE A 110 13.57 5.95 -6.07
N THR A 111 13.22 6.15 -7.34
CA THR A 111 11.88 5.92 -7.88
C THR A 111 11.95 5.19 -9.21
N VAL A 112 10.90 4.42 -9.52
CA VAL A 112 10.63 3.83 -10.83
C VAL A 112 9.23 4.26 -11.23
N SER A 113 9.04 4.67 -12.48
CA SER A 113 7.73 5.04 -13.01
C SER A 113 7.05 3.82 -13.63
N ASP A 114 5.96 3.37 -13.03
CA ASP A 114 5.16 2.28 -13.60
C ASP A 114 4.54 2.68 -14.95
N GLY A 115 4.10 3.92 -15.11
CA GLY A 115 3.55 4.42 -16.37
C GLY A 115 4.55 4.43 -17.54
N ILE A 116 5.84 4.66 -17.28
CA ILE A 116 6.90 4.64 -18.30
C ILE A 116 7.36 3.21 -18.58
N SER A 117 7.45 2.37 -17.57
CA SER A 117 7.97 0.99 -17.72
C SER A 117 6.89 -0.02 -18.15
N MET A 118 5.61 0.33 -18.08
CA MET A 118 4.50 -0.55 -18.44
C MET A 118 4.64 -1.11 -19.87
N GLY A 119 4.44 -2.42 -20.04
CA GLY A 119 4.58 -3.09 -21.33
C GLY A 119 6.02 -3.27 -21.82
N THR A 120 7.02 -2.92 -21.02
CA THR A 120 8.45 -3.09 -21.33
C THR A 120 9.14 -4.08 -20.38
N PRO A 121 10.33 -4.60 -20.71
CA PRO A 121 11.13 -5.39 -19.78
C PRO A 121 11.47 -4.63 -18.47
N GLY A 122 11.48 -3.29 -18.50
CA GLY A 122 11.72 -2.41 -17.36
C GLY A 122 10.68 -2.57 -16.25
N MET A 123 9.47 -3.05 -16.56
CA MET A 123 8.42 -3.25 -15.56
C MET A 123 8.79 -4.30 -14.49
N ARG A 124 9.77 -5.17 -14.74
CA ARG A 124 10.33 -6.09 -13.75
C ARG A 124 10.96 -5.36 -12.55
N TYR A 125 11.50 -4.15 -12.78
CA TYR A 125 12.12 -3.35 -11.72
C TYR A 125 11.10 -2.61 -10.85
N SER A 126 9.84 -2.50 -11.26
CA SER A 126 8.81 -1.76 -10.54
C SER A 126 8.62 -2.30 -9.11
N LEU A 127 8.23 -3.56 -8.91
CA LEU A 127 8.03 -4.11 -7.56
C LEU A 127 9.36 -4.27 -6.80
N VAL A 128 10.45 -4.54 -7.50
CA VAL A 128 11.80 -4.60 -6.91
C VAL A 128 12.17 -3.26 -6.27
N SER A 129 11.78 -2.13 -6.90
CA SER A 129 12.05 -0.80 -6.34
C SER A 129 11.40 -0.57 -4.96
N ARG A 130 10.27 -1.24 -4.66
CA ARG A 130 9.63 -1.19 -3.33
C ARG A 130 10.61 -1.65 -2.22
N GLU A 131 11.29 -2.78 -2.45
CA GLU A 131 12.27 -3.32 -1.51
C GLU A 131 13.50 -2.40 -1.42
N VAL A 132 14.03 -1.96 -2.57
CA VAL A 132 15.20 -1.08 -2.60
C VAL A 132 14.92 0.27 -1.92
N ILE A 133 13.71 0.82 -2.04
CA ILE A 133 13.31 2.04 -1.34
C ILE A 133 13.32 1.80 0.17
N ALA A 134 12.73 0.70 0.64
CA ALA A 134 12.72 0.36 2.06
C ALA A 134 14.15 0.16 2.58
N ASP A 135 14.98 -0.61 1.88
CA ASP A 135 16.37 -0.88 2.24
C ASP A 135 17.23 0.39 2.26
N SER A 136 17.05 1.29 1.28
CA SER A 136 17.85 2.52 1.20
C SER A 136 17.48 3.51 2.32
N ILE A 137 16.20 3.66 2.64
CA ILE A 137 15.77 4.52 3.75
C ILE A 137 16.29 3.95 5.08
N GLU A 138 16.15 2.64 5.30
CA GLU A 138 16.69 1.96 6.49
C GLU A 138 18.19 2.17 6.63
N THR A 139 18.92 2.00 5.52
CA THR A 139 20.39 2.15 5.49
C THR A 139 20.80 3.55 5.92
N VAL A 140 20.19 4.59 5.34
CA VAL A 140 20.54 5.99 5.65
C VAL A 140 20.12 6.36 7.08
N VAL A 141 18.85 6.08 7.46
CA VAL A 141 18.35 6.39 8.80
C VAL A 141 19.14 5.66 9.88
N GLY A 142 19.56 4.42 9.60
CA GLY A 142 20.37 3.62 10.51
C GLY A 142 21.80 4.14 10.64
N ALA A 143 22.47 4.35 9.52
CA ALA A 143 23.87 4.76 9.47
C ALA A 143 24.11 6.16 10.05
N GLU A 144 23.25 7.12 9.66
CA GLU A 144 23.37 8.52 10.08
C GLU A 144 22.74 8.80 11.47
N GLY A 145 22.09 7.80 12.08
CA GLY A 145 21.58 7.88 13.44
C GLY A 145 20.42 8.88 13.62
N PHE A 146 19.53 9.01 12.64
CA PHE A 146 18.36 9.89 12.79
C PHE A 146 17.40 9.37 13.86
N ASP A 147 16.93 10.27 14.71
CA ASP A 147 15.99 9.94 15.80
C ASP A 147 14.57 9.65 15.28
N GLY A 148 14.19 10.30 14.19
CA GLY A 148 12.93 10.11 13.46
C GLY A 148 13.08 10.50 12.00
N PHE A 149 12.02 10.34 11.20
CA PHE A 149 12.07 10.75 9.80
C PHE A 149 10.69 11.00 9.19
N VAL A 150 10.66 11.83 8.14
CA VAL A 150 9.53 11.99 7.23
C VAL A 150 9.86 11.25 5.94
N ALA A 151 8.92 10.45 5.42
CA ALA A 151 9.07 9.80 4.13
C ALA A 151 8.05 10.34 3.13
N ILE A 152 8.51 10.79 1.95
CA ILE A 152 7.68 11.41 0.91
C ILE A 152 7.68 10.52 -0.33
N GLY A 153 6.50 10.02 -0.71
CA GLY A 153 6.32 9.14 -1.85
C GLY A 153 5.34 9.66 -2.89
N GLY A 154 5.64 9.44 -4.17
CA GLY A 154 4.80 9.88 -5.29
C GLY A 154 4.25 8.73 -6.14
N CYS A 155 5.11 7.87 -6.69
CA CYS A 155 4.71 6.80 -7.60
C CYS A 155 4.28 5.50 -6.87
N ASP A 156 3.65 4.57 -7.57
CA ASP A 156 2.97 3.37 -7.07
C ASP A 156 3.76 2.57 -6.03
N LYS A 157 5.05 2.36 -6.24
CA LYS A 157 5.89 1.55 -5.35
C LYS A 157 6.60 2.36 -4.27
N ASN A 158 6.60 3.70 -4.41
CA ASN A 158 7.15 4.60 -3.39
C ASN A 158 6.35 4.50 -2.08
N MET A 159 5.01 4.57 -2.15
CA MET A 159 4.17 4.51 -0.97
C MET A 159 4.41 3.26 -0.13
N PRO A 160 4.24 2.04 -0.68
CA PRO A 160 4.48 0.84 0.12
C PRO A 160 5.94 0.69 0.54
N GLY A 161 6.93 1.10 -0.28
CA GLY A 161 8.35 1.08 0.10
C GLY A 161 8.65 1.98 1.30
N CYS A 162 8.15 3.22 1.30
CA CYS A 162 8.25 4.13 2.43
C CYS A 162 7.55 3.59 3.69
N ALA A 163 6.33 3.05 3.55
CA ALA A 163 5.59 2.48 4.68
C ALA A 163 6.27 1.23 5.26
N MET A 164 6.89 0.39 4.42
CA MET A 164 7.72 -0.73 4.86
C MET A 164 8.94 -0.25 5.64
N ALA A 165 9.66 0.78 5.17
CA ALA A 165 10.77 1.38 5.90
C ALA A 165 10.33 1.92 7.26
N ILE A 166 9.21 2.66 7.32
CA ILE A 166 8.63 3.19 8.55
C ILE A 166 8.34 2.05 9.55
N ALA A 167 7.69 0.99 9.09
CA ALA A 167 7.35 -0.16 9.93
C ALA A 167 8.58 -0.93 10.43
N ARG A 168 9.58 -1.12 9.55
CA ARG A 168 10.81 -1.88 9.84
C ARG A 168 11.71 -1.15 10.82
N ILE A 169 12.01 0.11 10.57
CA ILE A 169 12.90 0.96 11.36
C ILE A 169 12.30 1.25 12.74
N ASN A 170 10.98 1.44 12.82
CA ASN A 170 10.24 1.67 14.05
C ASN A 170 10.77 2.84 14.89
N ARG A 171 11.25 3.91 14.25
CA ARG A 171 11.52 5.22 14.85
C ARG A 171 10.37 6.15 14.50
N PRO A 172 10.06 7.16 15.35
CA PRO A 172 9.01 8.13 15.06
C PRO A 172 9.07 8.62 13.62
N ALA A 173 7.98 8.46 12.87
CA ALA A 173 7.96 8.76 11.46
C ALA A 173 6.58 9.15 10.96
N VAL A 174 6.54 9.99 9.92
CA VAL A 174 5.32 10.42 9.22
C VAL A 174 5.49 10.16 7.72
N PHE A 175 4.46 9.59 7.10
CA PHE A 175 4.41 9.45 5.66
C PHE A 175 3.66 10.63 5.03
N VAL A 176 4.15 11.15 3.90
CA VAL A 176 3.50 12.17 3.09
C VAL A 176 3.33 11.67 1.66
N TYR A 177 2.11 11.74 1.16
CA TYR A 177 1.81 11.50 -0.24
C TYR A 177 2.12 12.74 -1.08
N GLY A 178 2.81 12.57 -2.20
CA GLY A 178 3.15 13.66 -3.11
C GLY A 178 1.97 14.34 -3.79
N GLY A 179 0.78 13.73 -3.74
CA GLY A 179 -0.46 14.28 -4.25
C GLY A 179 -0.86 13.82 -5.64
N THR A 180 -2.12 14.06 -5.97
CA THR A 180 -2.77 13.62 -7.21
C THR A 180 -2.54 14.64 -8.31
N ILE A 181 -2.31 14.17 -9.54
CA ILE A 181 -2.20 15.01 -10.75
C ILE A 181 -3.56 15.68 -11.05
N ARG A 182 -3.51 16.87 -11.61
CA ARG A 182 -4.69 17.50 -12.21
C ARG A 182 -5.15 16.72 -13.45
N PRO A 183 -6.45 16.71 -13.76
CA PRO A 183 -6.94 16.06 -14.97
C PRO A 183 -6.39 16.72 -16.23
N GLY A 184 -6.11 15.91 -17.24
CA GLY A 184 -5.83 16.37 -18.60
C GLY A 184 -7.07 16.94 -19.28
N VAL A 185 -6.88 17.44 -20.49
CA VAL A 185 -7.97 17.96 -21.33
C VAL A 185 -9.06 16.90 -21.50
N GLN A 186 -10.33 17.29 -21.39
CA GLN A 186 -11.48 16.38 -21.44
C GLN A 186 -11.45 15.26 -20.38
N ARG A 187 -10.89 15.55 -19.20
CA ARG A 187 -10.76 14.57 -18.10
C ARG A 187 -9.89 13.35 -18.46
N ARG A 188 -8.94 13.52 -19.40
CA ARG A 188 -7.98 12.49 -19.79
C ARG A 188 -6.98 12.24 -18.66
N ASP A 189 -6.49 11.00 -18.62
CA ASP A 189 -5.45 10.53 -17.69
C ASP A 189 -4.57 9.49 -18.41
N ILE A 190 -3.63 8.86 -17.69
CA ILE A 190 -2.74 7.86 -18.29
C ILE A 190 -3.50 6.65 -18.86
N VAL A 191 -4.63 6.25 -18.28
CA VAL A 191 -5.44 5.13 -18.79
C VAL A 191 -6.05 5.49 -20.11
N SER A 192 -6.45 6.75 -20.31
CA SER A 192 -6.95 7.25 -21.60
C SER A 192 -5.93 7.07 -22.74
N VAL A 193 -4.63 7.19 -22.44
CA VAL A 193 -3.56 6.94 -23.43
C VAL A 193 -3.47 5.45 -23.78
N PHE A 194 -3.50 4.55 -22.79
CA PHE A 194 -3.51 3.11 -23.05
C PHE A 194 -4.74 2.65 -23.85
N GLU A 195 -5.91 3.20 -23.54
CA GLU A 195 -7.14 2.95 -24.29
C GLU A 195 -7.04 3.46 -25.73
N ALA A 196 -6.46 4.65 -25.94
CA ALA A 196 -6.23 5.23 -27.27
C ALA A 196 -5.25 4.37 -28.11
N VAL A 197 -4.19 3.81 -27.49
CA VAL A 197 -3.30 2.85 -28.18
C VAL A 197 -4.09 1.62 -28.66
N GLY A 198 -4.95 1.06 -27.81
CA GLY A 198 -5.83 -0.06 -28.19
C GLY A 198 -6.81 0.30 -29.31
N ALA A 199 -7.44 1.48 -29.24
CA ALA A 199 -8.34 1.99 -30.26
C ALA A 199 -7.63 2.22 -31.59
N ARG A 200 -6.40 2.74 -31.56
CA ARG A 200 -5.58 2.93 -32.76
C ARG A 200 -5.19 1.59 -33.38
N ALA A 201 -4.77 0.62 -32.60
CA ALA A 201 -4.45 -0.73 -33.06
C ALA A 201 -5.66 -1.43 -33.73
N ALA A 202 -6.89 -1.12 -33.25
CA ALA A 202 -8.14 -1.60 -33.83
C ALA A 202 -8.65 -0.75 -34.99
N GLY A 203 -7.93 0.27 -35.46
CA GLY A 203 -8.31 1.15 -36.57
C GLY A 203 -9.49 2.09 -36.27
N LYS A 204 -9.83 2.30 -34.99
CA LYS A 204 -10.96 3.14 -34.53
C LYS A 204 -10.63 4.63 -34.47
N ILE A 205 -9.37 4.97 -34.30
CA ILE A 205 -8.85 6.33 -34.30
C ILE A 205 -7.62 6.45 -35.19
N SER A 206 -7.30 7.68 -35.61
CA SER A 206 -6.13 8.02 -36.42
C SER A 206 -4.89 8.23 -35.56
N ASP A 207 -3.70 8.33 -36.19
CA ASP A 207 -2.44 8.69 -35.50
C ASP A 207 -2.49 10.12 -34.96
N ALA A 208 -3.18 11.03 -35.61
CA ALA A 208 -3.36 12.41 -35.16
C ALA A 208 -4.19 12.48 -33.88
N GLU A 209 -5.26 11.69 -33.77
CA GLU A 209 -6.10 11.60 -32.58
C GLU A 209 -5.35 10.93 -31.41
N LEU A 210 -4.55 9.89 -31.66
CA LEU A 210 -3.68 9.28 -30.66
C LEU A 210 -2.68 10.32 -30.11
N LEU A 211 -2.01 11.06 -30.99
CA LEU A 211 -1.04 12.09 -30.63
C LEU A 211 -1.69 13.21 -29.81
N GLU A 212 -2.93 13.58 -30.11
CA GLU A 212 -3.69 14.56 -29.33
C GLU A 212 -3.98 14.07 -27.90
N VAL A 213 -4.35 12.78 -27.75
CA VAL A 213 -4.54 12.18 -26.43
C VAL A 213 -3.21 12.16 -25.65
N GLU A 214 -2.12 11.75 -26.29
CA GLU A 214 -0.78 11.72 -25.68
C GLU A 214 -0.35 13.08 -25.14
N ARG A 215 -0.52 14.15 -25.94
CA ARG A 215 -0.10 15.51 -25.58
C ARG A 215 -0.92 16.14 -24.46
N THR A 216 -2.16 15.67 -24.24
CA THR A 216 -3.13 16.35 -23.36
C THR A 216 -3.52 15.56 -22.12
N ALA A 217 -3.07 14.31 -21.99
CA ALA A 217 -3.49 13.44 -20.88
C ALA A 217 -2.75 13.73 -19.56
N ILE A 218 -1.49 14.16 -19.62
CA ILE A 218 -0.62 14.35 -18.45
C ILE A 218 -0.16 15.80 -18.37
N PRO A 219 -0.90 16.68 -17.65
CA PRO A 219 -0.66 18.13 -17.71
C PRO A 219 0.45 18.64 -16.78
N GLY A 220 1.11 17.80 -15.99
CA GLY A 220 2.16 18.22 -15.08
C GLY A 220 2.43 17.29 -13.90
N PRO A 221 2.87 17.84 -12.75
CA PRO A 221 3.23 17.06 -11.58
C PRO A 221 2.05 16.34 -10.92
N GLY A 222 2.33 15.19 -10.34
CA GLY A 222 1.41 14.41 -9.51
C GLY A 222 1.25 12.98 -9.94
N SER A 223 0.71 12.17 -9.04
CA SER A 223 0.40 10.76 -9.27
C SER A 223 -0.92 10.62 -10.02
N CYS A 224 -1.16 9.44 -10.61
CA CYS A 224 -2.30 9.17 -11.50
C CYS A 224 -3.65 9.70 -11.01
N GLY A 225 -4.51 10.14 -11.95
CA GLY A 225 -5.76 10.84 -11.66
C GLY A 225 -6.95 9.97 -11.21
N GLY A 226 -6.79 8.63 -11.13
CA GLY A 226 -7.83 7.72 -10.66
C GLY A 226 -7.45 7.00 -9.35
N MET A 227 -8.36 6.18 -8.82
CA MET A 227 -8.11 5.30 -7.67
C MET A 227 -7.31 4.06 -8.11
N TYR A 228 -6.19 4.31 -8.81
CA TYR A 228 -5.18 3.34 -9.17
C TYR A 228 -4.29 3.05 -7.96
N THR A 229 -3.18 2.35 -8.15
CA THR A 229 -2.37 1.88 -7.01
C THR A 229 -1.85 3.03 -6.14
N ALA A 230 -1.40 4.14 -6.72
CA ALA A 230 -0.88 5.28 -5.98
C ALA A 230 -1.91 5.88 -5.00
N ASN A 231 -3.09 6.29 -5.50
CA ASN A 231 -4.14 6.86 -4.64
C ASN A 231 -4.73 5.83 -3.68
N THR A 232 -4.82 4.56 -4.08
CA THR A 232 -5.25 3.48 -3.18
C THR A 232 -4.30 3.32 -2.00
N MET A 233 -2.99 3.28 -2.26
CA MET A 233 -2.02 3.12 -1.18
C MET A 233 -1.91 4.37 -0.31
N ALA A 234 -1.99 5.57 -0.88
CA ALA A 234 -2.03 6.81 -0.11
C ALA A 234 -3.21 6.81 0.87
N SER A 235 -4.42 6.48 0.38
CA SER A 235 -5.63 6.38 1.22
C SER A 235 -5.53 5.28 2.28
N ALA A 236 -4.96 4.12 1.93
CA ALA A 236 -4.73 3.02 2.87
C ALA A 236 -3.72 3.41 3.96
N ILE A 237 -2.63 4.12 3.62
CA ILE A 237 -1.61 4.59 4.57
C ILE A 237 -2.19 5.66 5.51
N GLU A 238 -3.08 6.53 5.03
CA GLU A 238 -3.81 7.45 5.90
C GLU A 238 -4.73 6.70 6.86
N ALA A 239 -5.45 5.70 6.39
CA ALA A 239 -6.29 4.85 7.23
C ALA A 239 -5.51 3.98 8.23
N LEU A 240 -4.25 3.63 7.91
CA LEU A 240 -3.30 3.03 8.86
C LEU A 240 -2.88 4.00 9.98
N GLY A 241 -3.10 5.30 9.81
CA GLY A 241 -2.69 6.34 10.75
C GLY A 241 -1.27 6.87 10.55
N LEU A 242 -0.58 6.53 9.45
CA LEU A 242 0.80 6.98 9.18
C LEU A 242 0.91 8.32 8.47
N SER A 243 -0.19 8.89 7.97
CA SER A 243 -0.28 10.22 7.36
C SER A 243 -1.16 11.15 8.18
N LEU A 244 -0.95 12.45 8.02
CA LEU A 244 -1.87 13.45 8.58
C LEU A 244 -3.26 13.35 7.93
N PRO A 245 -4.32 13.74 8.65
CA PRO A 245 -5.68 13.75 8.10
C PRO A 245 -5.77 14.53 6.79
N ASN A 246 -6.37 13.91 5.78
CA ASN A 246 -6.55 14.40 4.40
C ASN A 246 -5.26 14.57 3.59
N SER A 247 -4.12 14.03 4.05
CA SER A 247 -2.86 14.08 3.30
C SER A 247 -2.92 13.30 1.99
N SER A 248 -3.69 12.20 1.95
CA SER A 248 -3.87 11.36 0.77
C SER A 248 -4.78 11.96 -0.30
N ALA A 249 -5.62 12.93 0.05
CA ALA A 249 -6.63 13.51 -0.84
C ALA A 249 -6.35 15.00 -1.10
N GLN A 250 -5.21 15.26 -1.70
CA GLN A 250 -4.76 16.60 -2.10
C GLN A 250 -4.15 16.57 -3.50
N GLU A 251 -4.29 17.70 -4.23
CA GLU A 251 -3.54 17.88 -5.47
C GLU A 251 -2.04 17.97 -5.19
N ALA A 252 -1.23 17.54 -6.15
CA ALA A 252 0.22 17.51 -6.05
C ALA A 252 0.86 18.90 -5.92
N VAL A 253 0.23 19.89 -6.50
CA VAL A 253 0.71 21.29 -6.54
C VAL A 253 -0.28 22.21 -5.86
N GLY A 254 0.21 23.10 -5.01
CA GLY A 254 -0.59 24.08 -4.28
C GLY A 254 -0.16 24.23 -2.82
N ASP A 255 -0.67 25.29 -2.19
CA ASP A 255 -0.29 25.66 -0.82
C ASP A 255 -0.78 24.65 0.22
N HIS A 256 -1.91 23.99 -0.05
CA HIS A 256 -2.42 22.93 0.84
C HIS A 256 -1.41 21.79 0.99
N LYS A 257 -0.82 21.32 -0.13
CA LYS A 257 0.18 20.23 -0.10
C LYS A 257 1.49 20.69 0.54
N ARG A 258 1.96 21.90 0.26
CA ARG A 258 3.16 22.46 0.91
C ARG A 258 2.97 22.55 2.43
N ASN A 259 1.82 23.09 2.86
CA ASN A 259 1.48 23.19 4.28
C ASN A 259 1.35 21.81 4.94
N ASP A 260 0.78 20.81 4.24
CA ASP A 260 0.72 19.43 4.71
C ASP A 260 2.11 18.85 4.98
N CYS A 261 3.07 19.09 4.07
CA CYS A 261 4.46 18.67 4.26
C CYS A 261 5.11 19.34 5.48
N ARG A 262 4.91 20.65 5.65
CA ARG A 262 5.42 21.40 6.82
C ARG A 262 4.84 20.85 8.13
N ARG A 263 3.54 20.63 8.18
CA ARG A 263 2.86 20.02 9.33
C ARG A 263 3.34 18.57 9.60
N ALA A 264 3.70 17.83 8.58
CA ALA A 264 4.27 16.50 8.75
C ALA A 264 5.67 16.55 9.41
N GLY A 265 6.49 17.54 9.04
CA GLY A 265 7.76 17.82 9.72
C GLY A 265 7.57 18.19 11.20
N GLU A 266 6.60 19.03 11.52
CA GLU A 266 6.23 19.32 12.91
C GLU A 266 5.72 18.08 13.66
N ALA A 267 4.92 17.27 12.98
CA ALA A 267 4.31 16.08 13.59
C ALA A 267 5.35 15.02 14.00
N VAL A 268 6.40 14.80 13.19
CA VAL A 268 7.44 13.83 13.56
C VAL A 268 8.21 14.26 14.82
N VAL A 269 8.38 15.57 15.04
CA VAL A 269 9.01 16.10 16.27
C VAL A 269 8.11 15.85 17.47
N ARG A 270 6.79 16.13 17.34
CA ARG A 270 5.82 15.79 18.41
C ARG A 270 5.78 14.31 18.74
N LEU A 271 5.90 13.44 17.74
CA LEU A 271 5.98 11.99 17.95
C LEU A 271 7.24 11.58 18.71
N LEU A 272 8.39 12.23 18.44
CA LEU A 272 9.62 12.05 19.20
C LEU A 272 9.44 12.40 20.67
N GLU A 273 8.83 13.56 20.95
CA GLU A 273 8.54 14.04 22.31
C GLU A 273 7.57 13.12 23.05
N ALA A 274 6.54 12.63 22.34
CA ALA A 274 5.54 11.73 22.89
C ALA A 274 6.02 10.26 23.01
N GLY A 275 7.16 9.92 22.42
CA GLY A 275 7.68 8.55 22.37
C GLY A 275 6.84 7.58 21.53
N ILE A 276 5.99 8.09 20.62
CA ILE A 276 5.10 7.29 19.76
C ILE A 276 5.90 6.77 18.56
N ARG A 277 5.87 5.47 18.35
CA ARG A 277 6.58 4.77 17.29
C ARG A 277 5.61 4.16 16.27
N PRO A 278 6.06 3.89 15.05
CA PRO A 278 5.20 3.30 14.00
C PRO A 278 4.47 2.01 14.41
N ARG A 279 5.08 1.13 15.22
CA ARG A 279 4.42 -0.11 15.64
C ARG A 279 3.36 0.10 16.74
N ASP A 280 3.33 1.26 17.38
CA ASP A 280 2.22 1.66 18.26
C ASP A 280 0.98 2.07 17.43
N ILE A 281 1.20 2.54 16.22
CA ILE A 281 0.18 2.94 15.24
C ILE A 281 -0.25 1.74 14.37
N LEU A 282 0.70 0.98 13.83
CA LEU A 282 0.50 -0.13 12.93
C LEU A 282 -0.01 -1.39 13.66
N THR A 283 -1.16 -1.28 14.25
CA THR A 283 -1.84 -2.39 14.95
C THR A 283 -2.68 -3.22 13.99
N ARG A 284 -3.12 -4.40 14.42
CA ARG A 284 -4.06 -5.22 13.67
C ARG A 284 -5.31 -4.44 13.25
N LYS A 285 -5.90 -3.65 14.14
CA LYS A 285 -7.06 -2.80 13.87
C LYS A 285 -6.77 -1.74 12.80
N ALA A 286 -5.59 -1.14 12.82
CA ALA A 286 -5.18 -0.17 11.80
C ALA A 286 -5.12 -0.81 10.40
N PHE A 287 -4.61 -2.05 10.27
CA PHE A 287 -4.65 -2.78 9.01
C PHE A 287 -6.09 -3.11 8.56
N GLU A 288 -6.99 -3.42 9.48
CA GLU A 288 -8.41 -3.61 9.17
C GLU A 288 -9.06 -2.32 8.65
N ASN A 289 -8.70 -1.16 9.22
CA ASN A 289 -9.10 0.15 8.69
C ASN A 289 -8.59 0.38 7.27
N ALA A 290 -7.33 0.07 6.99
CA ALA A 290 -6.74 0.21 5.66
C ALA A 290 -7.42 -0.68 4.61
N ILE A 291 -7.76 -1.93 4.97
CA ILE A 291 -8.52 -2.85 4.11
C ILE A 291 -9.92 -2.29 3.86
N THR A 292 -10.59 -1.80 4.90
CA THR A 292 -11.94 -1.19 4.81
C THR A 292 -11.93 -0.01 3.83
N MET A 293 -10.99 0.91 3.95
CA MET A 293 -10.87 2.05 3.04
C MET A 293 -10.54 1.62 1.61
N THR A 294 -9.65 0.64 1.43
CA THR A 294 -9.35 0.08 0.10
C THR A 294 -10.59 -0.46 -0.59
N ILE A 295 -11.46 -1.14 0.17
CA ILE A 295 -12.71 -1.70 -0.35
C ILE A 295 -13.73 -0.60 -0.66
N ALA A 296 -13.97 0.31 0.29
CA ALA A 296 -14.96 1.37 0.13
C ALA A 296 -14.67 2.30 -1.05
N LEU A 297 -13.38 2.50 -1.36
CA LEU A 297 -12.89 3.31 -2.49
C LEU A 297 -12.77 2.55 -3.82
N ALA A 298 -13.16 1.28 -3.91
CA ALA A 298 -12.95 0.43 -5.10
C ALA A 298 -11.46 0.34 -5.53
N GLY A 299 -10.55 0.30 -4.57
CA GLY A 299 -9.10 0.41 -4.77
C GLY A 299 -8.47 -0.73 -5.59
N SER A 300 -7.18 -0.58 -5.85
CA SER A 300 -6.38 -1.53 -6.63
C SER A 300 -6.15 -2.86 -5.89
N THR A 301 -6.15 -3.98 -6.62
CA THR A 301 -5.73 -5.30 -6.12
C THR A 301 -4.29 -5.32 -5.60
N ASN A 302 -3.44 -4.43 -6.10
CA ASN A 302 -2.06 -4.29 -5.63
C ASN A 302 -1.98 -3.95 -4.14
N ALA A 303 -3.01 -3.29 -3.57
CA ALA A 303 -3.07 -3.01 -2.14
C ALA A 303 -3.05 -4.28 -1.29
N VAL A 304 -3.60 -5.40 -1.78
CA VAL A 304 -3.53 -6.69 -1.07
C VAL A 304 -2.08 -7.09 -0.86
N LEU A 305 -1.28 -7.08 -1.93
CA LEU A 305 0.14 -7.42 -1.87
C LEU A 305 0.92 -6.46 -0.95
N HIS A 306 0.64 -5.17 -1.06
CA HIS A 306 1.37 -4.13 -0.34
C HIS A 306 1.01 -4.08 1.15
N LEU A 307 -0.25 -4.24 1.52
CA LEU A 307 -0.66 -4.31 2.92
C LEU A 307 -0.10 -5.55 3.63
N LEU A 308 -0.03 -6.71 2.94
CA LEU A 308 0.66 -7.89 3.46
C LEU A 308 2.15 -7.63 3.71
N ALA A 309 2.82 -6.92 2.79
CA ALA A 309 4.22 -6.57 2.93
C ALA A 309 4.47 -5.60 4.11
N ILE A 310 3.65 -4.54 4.22
CA ILE A 310 3.76 -3.58 5.33
C ILE A 310 3.46 -4.26 6.67
N ALA A 311 2.46 -5.15 6.72
CA ALA A 311 2.12 -5.91 7.93
C ALA A 311 3.27 -6.84 8.36
N HIS A 312 3.96 -7.47 7.39
CA HIS A 312 5.15 -8.26 7.66
C HIS A 312 6.23 -7.42 8.36
N GLU A 313 6.57 -6.23 7.82
CA GLU A 313 7.57 -5.34 8.41
C GLU A 313 7.12 -4.77 9.78
N ALA A 314 5.82 -4.56 9.95
CA ALA A 314 5.23 -4.14 11.23
C ALA A 314 5.15 -5.27 12.27
N ARG A 315 5.45 -6.53 11.88
CA ARG A 315 5.28 -7.74 12.70
C ARG A 315 3.83 -8.01 13.08
N VAL A 316 2.90 -7.63 12.21
CA VAL A 316 1.45 -7.86 12.38
C VAL A 316 1.02 -9.05 11.54
N LYS A 317 0.36 -10.02 12.17
CA LYS A 317 -0.18 -11.18 11.45
C LYS A 317 -1.37 -10.75 10.59
N LEU A 318 -1.20 -10.74 9.27
CA LEU A 318 -2.22 -10.44 8.27
C LEU A 318 -2.17 -11.51 7.17
N GLY A 319 -3.33 -11.92 6.66
CA GLY A 319 -3.46 -12.91 5.60
C GLY A 319 -4.56 -12.58 4.60
N LEU A 320 -4.63 -13.33 3.50
CA LEU A 320 -5.64 -13.15 2.46
C LEU A 320 -7.08 -13.29 2.99
N ASP A 321 -7.30 -14.17 3.98
CA ASP A 321 -8.62 -14.38 4.58
C ASP A 321 -9.17 -13.15 5.31
N ASP A 322 -8.29 -12.25 5.73
CA ASP A 322 -8.73 -10.99 6.35
C ASP A 322 -9.45 -10.08 5.37
N PHE A 323 -8.97 -10.02 4.13
CA PHE A 323 -9.65 -9.28 3.06
C PHE A 323 -11.03 -9.88 2.77
N THR A 324 -11.15 -11.21 2.82
CA THR A 324 -12.45 -11.88 2.71
C THR A 324 -13.37 -11.56 3.88
N ARG A 325 -12.87 -11.66 5.11
CA ARG A 325 -13.65 -11.44 6.33
C ARG A 325 -14.17 -10.00 6.41
N ILE A 326 -13.32 -9.03 6.15
CA ILE A 326 -13.68 -7.60 6.16
C ILE A 326 -14.60 -7.29 4.98
N GLY A 327 -14.26 -7.82 3.79
CA GLY A 327 -14.99 -7.59 2.56
C GLY A 327 -16.44 -8.06 2.55
N LYS A 328 -16.82 -9.01 3.42
CA LYS A 328 -18.22 -9.42 3.61
C LYS A 328 -19.10 -8.34 4.26
N ARG A 329 -18.50 -7.36 4.94
CA ARG A 329 -19.22 -6.32 5.69
C ARG A 329 -19.09 -4.93 5.08
N VAL A 330 -18.04 -4.72 4.29
CA VAL A 330 -17.70 -3.40 3.76
C VAL A 330 -18.16 -3.27 2.32
N PRO A 331 -19.08 -2.34 2.03
CA PRO A 331 -19.54 -2.07 0.68
C PRO A 331 -18.55 -1.22 -0.12
N VAL A 332 -18.68 -1.26 -1.45
CA VAL A 332 -18.05 -0.29 -2.35
C VAL A 332 -18.94 0.95 -2.44
N LEU A 333 -18.39 2.12 -2.12
CA LEU A 333 -19.14 3.37 -2.03
C LEU A 333 -18.71 4.41 -3.05
N ALA A 334 -17.42 4.47 -3.41
CA ALA A 334 -16.89 5.51 -4.28
C ALA A 334 -16.96 5.12 -5.77
N ASP A 335 -17.62 5.96 -6.58
CA ASP A 335 -17.76 5.83 -8.04
C ASP A 335 -16.56 6.49 -8.76
N VAL A 336 -15.35 6.04 -8.41
CA VAL A 336 -14.08 6.59 -8.93
C VAL A 336 -13.44 5.65 -9.94
N ARG A 337 -12.75 6.23 -10.93
CA ARG A 337 -11.98 5.45 -11.92
C ARG A 337 -10.94 4.55 -11.24
N PRO A 338 -10.69 3.35 -11.78
CA PRO A 338 -11.16 2.79 -13.05
C PRO A 338 -12.54 2.13 -12.97
N SER A 339 -13.03 1.76 -11.80
CA SER A 339 -14.30 1.03 -11.66
C SER A 339 -15.51 1.92 -11.86
N GLY A 340 -15.39 3.20 -11.57
CA GLY A 340 -16.41 4.24 -11.65
C GLY A 340 -16.11 5.33 -12.68
N ARG A 341 -16.80 6.47 -12.54
CA ARG A 341 -16.82 7.57 -13.50
C ARG A 341 -15.95 8.76 -13.09
N ALA A 342 -15.82 9.02 -11.79
CA ALA A 342 -15.16 10.20 -11.28
C ALA A 342 -13.62 10.05 -11.25
N LEU A 343 -12.91 11.17 -11.42
CA LEU A 343 -11.47 11.26 -11.17
C LEU A 343 -11.21 11.50 -9.67
N MET A 344 -9.98 11.23 -9.23
CA MET A 344 -9.58 11.51 -7.85
C MET A 344 -9.63 13.01 -7.53
N SER A 345 -9.35 13.90 -8.47
CA SER A 345 -9.48 15.35 -8.32
C SER A 345 -10.92 15.79 -8.00
N GLU A 346 -11.91 15.08 -8.54
CA GLU A 346 -13.32 15.37 -8.26
C GLU A 346 -13.71 14.89 -6.84
N LEU A 347 -13.17 13.76 -6.38
CA LEU A 347 -13.31 13.31 -4.99
C LEU A 347 -12.64 14.30 -4.03
N ILE A 348 -11.45 14.82 -4.37
CA ILE A 348 -10.75 15.85 -3.59
C ILE A 348 -11.62 17.11 -3.46
N ALA A 349 -12.24 17.55 -4.56
CA ALA A 349 -13.06 18.76 -4.58
C ALA A 349 -14.29 18.70 -3.66
N ILE A 350 -14.83 17.52 -3.39
CA ILE A 350 -15.98 17.32 -2.49
C ILE A 350 -15.58 17.04 -1.03
N GLY A 351 -14.27 17.10 -0.68
CA GLY A 351 -13.77 16.92 0.69
C GLY A 351 -12.86 15.71 0.89
N GLY A 352 -12.48 15.01 -0.18
CA GLY A 352 -11.53 13.90 -0.13
C GLY A 352 -12.07 12.67 0.58
N ILE A 353 -11.23 11.97 1.35
CA ILE A 353 -11.62 10.70 1.99
C ILE A 353 -12.10 10.85 3.43
N GLN A 354 -11.91 12.00 4.06
CA GLN A 354 -12.26 12.19 5.48
C GLN A 354 -13.77 12.03 5.77
N PRO A 355 -14.70 12.60 4.97
CA PRO A 355 -16.13 12.35 5.18
C PRO A 355 -16.53 10.88 4.99
N LEU A 356 -15.87 10.15 4.08
CA LEU A 356 -16.07 8.71 3.91
C LEU A 356 -15.59 7.95 5.15
N MET A 357 -14.39 8.27 5.67
CA MET A 357 -13.88 7.67 6.91
C MET A 357 -14.82 7.92 8.08
N LYS A 358 -15.35 9.14 8.21
CA LYS A 358 -16.34 9.48 9.25
C LYS A 358 -17.61 8.62 9.11
N THR A 359 -18.16 8.51 7.90
CA THR A 359 -19.34 7.68 7.61
C THR A 359 -19.10 6.21 7.99
N LEU A 360 -17.93 5.66 7.64
CA LEU A 360 -17.57 4.27 7.96
C LEU A 360 -17.33 4.07 9.46
N LEU A 361 -16.75 5.07 10.15
CA LEU A 361 -16.56 5.03 11.60
C LEU A 361 -17.90 5.03 12.34
N ASP A 362 -18.83 5.91 11.96
CA ASP A 362 -20.15 6.02 12.56
C ASP A 362 -20.99 4.74 12.35
N ALA A 363 -20.73 4.02 11.25
CA ALA A 363 -21.35 2.73 10.97
C ALA A 363 -20.65 1.54 11.66
N GLY A 364 -19.62 1.76 12.47
CA GLY A 364 -18.86 0.70 13.15
C GLY A 364 -18.03 -0.18 12.20
N LEU A 365 -17.70 0.34 11.01
CA LEU A 365 -16.88 -0.34 10.01
C LEU A 365 -15.39 0.03 10.11
N LEU A 366 -15.04 1.08 10.86
CA LEU A 366 -13.67 1.46 11.21
C LEU A 366 -13.45 1.36 12.73
N HIS A 367 -12.23 1.06 13.13
CA HIS A 367 -11.77 1.09 14.51
C HIS A 367 -11.29 2.50 14.85
N GLY A 368 -12.07 3.23 15.64
CA GLY A 368 -11.78 4.61 16.00
C GLY A 368 -10.68 4.79 17.04
N ASP A 369 -10.38 3.75 17.82
CA ASP A 369 -9.39 3.74 18.90
C ASP A 369 -7.93 3.57 18.42
N CYS A 370 -7.69 3.48 17.11
CA CYS A 370 -6.36 3.40 16.55
C CYS A 370 -5.60 4.72 16.71
N MET A 371 -4.38 4.65 17.25
CA MET A 371 -3.45 5.78 17.31
C MET A 371 -3.01 6.21 15.92
N THR A 372 -2.71 7.49 15.73
CA THR A 372 -2.23 8.05 14.47
C THR A 372 -1.01 8.95 14.68
N VAL A 373 -0.38 9.38 13.58
CA VAL A 373 0.76 10.32 13.61
C VAL A 373 0.44 11.71 14.16
N THR A 374 -0.83 12.01 14.42
CA THR A 374 -1.20 13.26 15.11
C THR A 374 -1.00 13.19 16.63
N GLY A 375 -0.70 12.01 17.18
CA GLY A 375 -0.71 11.74 18.62
C GLY A 375 -2.14 11.59 19.19
N ARG A 376 -3.14 11.52 18.31
CA ARG A 376 -4.55 11.31 18.65
C ARG A 376 -5.06 10.06 17.96
N THR A 377 -6.18 9.55 18.46
CA THR A 377 -6.89 8.43 17.84
C THR A 377 -7.56 8.84 16.54
N LEU A 378 -7.91 7.86 15.71
CA LEU A 378 -8.65 8.09 14.47
C LEU A 378 -10.01 8.77 14.75
N ALA A 379 -10.73 8.34 15.79
CA ALA A 379 -12.01 8.93 16.16
C ALA A 379 -11.87 10.41 16.56
N GLU A 380 -10.84 10.77 17.33
CA GLU A 380 -10.57 12.15 17.71
C GLU A 380 -10.22 13.04 16.50
N ASN A 381 -9.49 12.49 15.52
CA ASN A 381 -9.19 13.21 14.27
C ASN A 381 -10.44 13.43 13.41
N LEU A 382 -11.40 12.51 13.46
CA LEU A 382 -12.64 12.58 12.67
C LEU A 382 -13.79 13.30 13.38
N ALA A 383 -13.65 13.69 14.66
CA ALA A 383 -14.74 14.26 15.45
C ALA A 383 -15.35 15.55 14.85
N GLY A 384 -14.53 16.37 14.20
CA GLY A 384 -14.97 17.62 13.55
C GLY A 384 -15.24 17.51 12.05
N VAL A 385 -15.17 16.30 11.48
CA VAL A 385 -15.36 16.10 10.04
C VAL A 385 -16.84 16.04 9.71
N GLY A 386 -17.29 16.89 8.77
CA GLY A 386 -18.65 16.92 8.25
C GLY A 386 -18.92 15.81 7.24
N THR A 387 -20.19 15.70 6.83
CA THR A 387 -20.61 14.83 5.73
C THR A 387 -20.28 15.47 4.37
N TYR A 388 -20.33 14.68 3.30
CA TYR A 388 -20.23 15.23 1.95
C TYR A 388 -21.37 16.22 1.63
N VAL A 389 -21.12 17.10 0.68
CA VAL A 389 -22.12 18.08 0.19
C VAL A 389 -23.35 17.33 -0.33
N ALA A 390 -24.54 17.85 0.00
CA ALA A 390 -25.79 17.27 -0.48
C ALA A 390 -25.83 17.29 -2.02
N GLY A 391 -26.34 16.20 -2.63
CA GLY A 391 -26.48 16.08 -4.08
C GLY A 391 -25.22 15.62 -4.82
N GLN A 392 -24.07 15.39 -4.15
CA GLN A 392 -22.93 14.74 -4.79
C GLN A 392 -23.23 13.26 -5.10
N GLU A 393 -22.68 12.73 -6.20
CA GLU A 393 -22.91 11.37 -6.67
C GLU A 393 -21.63 10.50 -6.66
N ILE A 394 -20.49 11.05 -6.26
CA ILE A 394 -19.19 10.36 -6.31
C ILE A 394 -19.09 9.32 -5.22
N VAL A 395 -19.58 9.62 -4.01
CA VAL A 395 -19.60 8.69 -2.90
C VAL A 395 -21.06 8.36 -2.55
N ARG A 396 -21.46 7.12 -2.78
CA ARG A 396 -22.82 6.63 -2.50
C ARG A 396 -23.04 6.45 -1.01
N PRO A 397 -24.27 6.65 -0.50
CA PRO A 397 -24.57 6.37 0.90
C PRO A 397 -24.55 4.86 1.18
N LEU A 398 -24.36 4.49 2.44
CA LEU A 398 -24.37 3.08 2.89
C LEU A 398 -25.70 2.35 2.58
N SER A 399 -26.81 3.08 2.51
CA SER A 399 -28.13 2.53 2.15
C SER A 399 -28.26 2.13 0.68
N ASP A 400 -27.45 2.77 -0.20
CA ASP A 400 -27.46 2.52 -1.65
C ASP A 400 -26.03 2.45 -2.20
N PRO A 401 -25.25 1.43 -1.85
CA PRO A 401 -23.88 1.27 -2.28
C PRO A 401 -23.77 0.83 -3.74
N ILE A 402 -22.64 1.11 -4.39
CA ILE A 402 -22.32 0.59 -5.74
C ILE A 402 -22.32 -0.94 -5.74
N LYS A 403 -21.75 -1.54 -4.68
CA LYS A 403 -21.74 -2.98 -4.45
C LYS A 403 -21.83 -3.24 -2.94
N ARG A 404 -22.67 -4.18 -2.54
CA ARG A 404 -22.95 -4.44 -1.11
C ARG A 404 -21.81 -5.11 -0.35
N ASP A 405 -20.87 -5.72 -1.06
CA ASP A 405 -19.69 -6.38 -0.53
C ASP A 405 -18.42 -5.96 -1.31
N SER A 406 -17.28 -6.53 -0.95
CA SER A 406 -16.00 -6.20 -1.55
C SER A 406 -15.93 -6.50 -3.06
N HIS A 407 -15.29 -5.59 -3.79
CA HIS A 407 -14.84 -5.83 -5.16
C HIS A 407 -13.54 -6.67 -5.22
N LEU A 408 -12.81 -6.76 -4.10
CA LEU A 408 -11.63 -7.63 -3.97
C LEU A 408 -12.10 -9.02 -3.55
N VAL A 409 -11.87 -10.01 -4.41
CA VAL A 409 -12.28 -11.39 -4.20
C VAL A 409 -11.05 -12.27 -4.12
N VAL A 410 -10.82 -12.87 -2.96
CA VAL A 410 -9.79 -13.90 -2.78
C VAL A 410 -10.37 -15.24 -3.22
N LEU A 411 -9.65 -15.95 -4.08
CA LEU A 411 -10.04 -17.23 -4.66
C LEU A 411 -9.07 -18.32 -4.23
N TYR A 412 -9.58 -19.50 -3.91
CA TYR A 412 -8.80 -20.69 -3.61
C TYR A 412 -9.20 -21.86 -4.52
N GLY A 413 -8.34 -22.85 -4.65
CA GLY A 413 -8.66 -24.06 -5.41
C GLY A 413 -7.43 -24.80 -5.89
N ASN A 414 -7.64 -25.83 -6.72
CA ASN A 414 -6.54 -26.65 -7.23
C ASN A 414 -5.61 -25.91 -8.22
N VAL A 415 -6.01 -24.71 -8.70
CA VAL A 415 -5.15 -23.82 -9.49
C VAL A 415 -4.40 -22.83 -8.60
N ALA A 416 -4.98 -22.44 -7.46
CA ALA A 416 -4.41 -21.46 -6.53
C ALA A 416 -4.56 -21.95 -5.07
N PRO A 417 -3.83 -22.98 -4.62
CA PRO A 417 -3.98 -23.50 -3.27
C PRO A 417 -3.55 -22.54 -2.16
N GLU A 418 -2.64 -21.60 -2.44
CA GLU A 418 -2.23 -20.53 -1.51
C GLU A 418 -3.00 -19.21 -1.74
N GLY A 419 -3.95 -19.21 -2.69
CA GLY A 419 -4.81 -18.09 -3.00
C GLY A 419 -4.46 -17.34 -4.29
N ALA A 420 -5.44 -16.59 -4.75
CA ALA A 420 -5.38 -15.65 -5.87
C ALA A 420 -6.28 -14.45 -5.57
N VAL A 421 -6.10 -13.35 -6.28
CA VAL A 421 -6.88 -12.12 -6.08
C VAL A 421 -7.54 -11.70 -7.39
N ALA A 422 -8.86 -11.52 -7.37
CA ALA A 422 -9.64 -10.99 -8.47
C ALA A 422 -10.24 -9.62 -8.10
N LYS A 423 -10.47 -8.79 -9.12
CA LYS A 423 -11.25 -7.56 -9.01
C LYS A 423 -12.60 -7.79 -9.69
N ILE A 424 -13.66 -7.93 -8.90
CA ILE A 424 -15.02 -8.21 -9.39
C ILE A 424 -15.95 -7.08 -8.98
N THR A 425 -16.21 -6.18 -9.93
CA THR A 425 -17.08 -5.01 -9.70
C THR A 425 -18.57 -5.32 -9.95
N GLY A 426 -18.86 -6.47 -10.55
CA GLY A 426 -20.21 -6.91 -10.95
C GLY A 426 -20.51 -6.72 -12.44
N LYS A 427 -19.67 -5.95 -13.16
CA LYS A 427 -19.82 -5.71 -14.60
C LYS A 427 -19.31 -6.89 -15.44
N GLU A 428 -18.38 -7.68 -14.87
CA GLU A 428 -17.68 -8.79 -15.51
C GLU A 428 -18.43 -10.12 -15.40
N GLY A 429 -19.49 -10.17 -14.60
CA GLY A 429 -20.15 -11.39 -14.15
C GLY A 429 -19.47 -11.99 -12.91
N LEU A 430 -20.07 -13.06 -12.37
CA LEU A 430 -19.60 -13.71 -11.13
C LEU A 430 -18.94 -15.06 -11.40
N ARG A 431 -19.11 -15.63 -12.60
CA ARG A 431 -18.58 -16.94 -12.98
C ARG A 431 -18.10 -16.96 -14.42
N PHE A 432 -16.96 -17.59 -14.63
CA PHE A 432 -16.43 -17.86 -15.97
C PHE A 432 -15.89 -19.29 -16.05
N SER A 433 -16.12 -20.00 -17.17
CA SER A 433 -15.58 -21.33 -17.39
C SER A 433 -15.24 -21.51 -18.87
N GLY A 434 -14.03 -21.94 -19.15
CA GLY A 434 -13.57 -22.12 -20.52
C GLY A 434 -12.29 -22.92 -20.65
N PRO A 435 -11.90 -23.28 -21.89
CA PRO A 435 -10.63 -23.93 -22.16
C PRO A 435 -9.46 -22.95 -21.95
N ALA A 436 -8.40 -23.43 -21.32
CA ALA A 436 -7.17 -22.68 -21.12
C ALA A 436 -6.46 -22.42 -22.46
N ARG A 437 -6.00 -21.19 -22.66
CA ARG A 437 -5.00 -20.79 -23.65
C ARG A 437 -3.76 -20.32 -22.92
N VAL A 438 -2.74 -21.17 -22.90
CA VAL A 438 -1.58 -21.02 -22.02
C VAL A 438 -0.44 -20.34 -22.76
N PHE A 439 0.08 -19.27 -22.14
CA PHE A 439 1.20 -18.48 -22.64
C PHE A 439 2.27 -18.31 -21.57
N ASP A 440 3.52 -18.39 -21.99
CA ASP A 440 4.68 -18.19 -21.14
C ASP A 440 5.17 -16.75 -21.24
N GLY A 441 4.57 -15.86 -20.45
CA GLY A 441 4.87 -14.44 -20.39
C GLY A 441 3.87 -13.54 -21.12
N GLU A 442 3.94 -12.25 -20.76
CA GLU A 442 3.05 -11.19 -21.23
C GLU A 442 3.13 -11.00 -22.75
N GLU A 443 4.34 -11.00 -23.31
CA GLU A 443 4.57 -10.71 -24.73
C GLU A 443 3.91 -11.76 -25.64
N ALA A 444 4.06 -13.04 -25.27
CA ALA A 444 3.44 -14.14 -26.04
C ALA A 444 1.91 -14.07 -25.98
N ALA A 445 1.35 -13.76 -24.82
CA ALA A 445 -0.08 -13.61 -24.63
C ALA A 445 -0.64 -12.43 -25.42
N THR A 446 -0.01 -11.25 -25.31
CA THR A 446 -0.43 -10.03 -26.01
C THR A 446 -0.41 -10.24 -27.52
N LYS A 447 0.67 -10.83 -28.05
CA LYS A 447 0.76 -11.16 -29.49
C LYS A 447 -0.37 -12.10 -29.92
N ALA A 448 -0.62 -13.17 -29.20
CA ALA A 448 -1.66 -14.15 -29.52
C ALA A 448 -3.08 -13.54 -29.47
N ILE A 449 -3.32 -12.59 -28.56
CA ILE A 449 -4.58 -11.85 -28.48
C ILE A 449 -4.73 -10.98 -29.74
N LEU A 450 -3.72 -10.22 -30.10
CA LEU A 450 -3.75 -9.34 -31.27
C LEU A 450 -3.88 -10.12 -32.57
N ASP A 451 -3.18 -11.25 -32.72
CA ASP A 451 -3.23 -12.13 -33.90
C ASP A 451 -4.56 -12.92 -34.05
N GLY A 452 -5.48 -12.82 -33.08
CA GLY A 452 -6.77 -13.52 -33.14
C GLY A 452 -6.74 -14.99 -32.75
N VAL A 453 -5.69 -15.46 -32.12
CA VAL A 453 -5.57 -16.84 -31.59
C VAL A 453 -6.51 -17.06 -30.40
N VAL A 454 -6.67 -16.02 -29.56
CA VAL A 454 -7.61 -16.03 -28.43
C VAL A 454 -9.03 -15.74 -28.95
N ARG A 455 -9.99 -16.56 -28.51
CA ARG A 455 -11.40 -16.53 -28.95
C ARG A 455 -12.35 -16.34 -27.77
N ALA A 456 -13.58 -15.94 -28.05
CA ALA A 456 -14.65 -15.92 -27.06
C ALA A 456 -14.78 -17.27 -26.36
N GLY A 457 -14.93 -17.26 -25.04
CA GLY A 457 -15.01 -18.45 -24.19
C GLY A 457 -13.66 -18.97 -23.68
N ASP A 458 -12.52 -18.46 -24.16
CA ASP A 458 -11.21 -18.90 -23.69
C ASP A 458 -10.87 -18.31 -22.30
N VAL A 459 -10.12 -19.10 -21.50
CA VAL A 459 -9.40 -18.60 -20.31
C VAL A 459 -7.92 -18.43 -20.69
N VAL A 460 -7.49 -17.20 -20.84
CA VAL A 460 -6.08 -16.87 -21.10
C VAL A 460 -5.27 -17.07 -19.84
N VAL A 461 -4.26 -17.94 -19.89
CA VAL A 461 -3.36 -18.26 -18.79
C VAL A 461 -1.99 -17.68 -19.09
N ILE A 462 -1.59 -16.63 -18.37
CA ILE A 462 -0.25 -16.04 -18.46
C ILE A 462 0.55 -16.49 -17.24
N ARG A 463 1.58 -17.27 -17.45
CA ARG A 463 2.39 -17.86 -16.39
C ARG A 463 3.84 -17.44 -16.48
N HIS A 464 4.60 -17.70 -15.41
CA HIS A 464 5.98 -17.25 -15.22
C HIS A 464 6.12 -15.73 -15.13
N GLU A 465 5.08 -15.05 -14.63
CA GLU A 465 5.08 -13.62 -14.30
C GLU A 465 5.01 -13.36 -12.79
N GLY A 466 5.17 -14.41 -11.97
CA GLY A 466 5.19 -14.33 -10.51
C GLY A 466 6.46 -13.71 -9.93
N PRO A 467 6.52 -13.52 -8.59
CA PRO A 467 7.62 -12.81 -7.92
C PRO A 467 9.01 -13.32 -8.25
N ARG A 468 9.19 -14.62 -8.32
CA ARG A 468 10.47 -15.31 -8.57
C ARG A 468 10.71 -15.58 -10.06
N GLY A 469 9.70 -16.02 -10.78
CA GLY A 469 9.80 -16.45 -12.17
C GLY A 469 10.03 -15.33 -13.16
N ALA A 470 9.31 -14.23 -12.98
CA ALA A 470 9.62 -12.94 -13.58
C ALA A 470 10.03 -12.01 -12.45
N PRO A 471 11.32 -11.95 -12.09
CA PRO A 471 11.74 -11.16 -10.93
C PRO A 471 11.09 -9.78 -10.95
N GLY A 472 10.36 -9.45 -9.84
CA GLY A 472 9.57 -8.23 -9.75
C GLY A 472 8.10 -8.36 -10.13
N MET A 473 7.58 -9.56 -10.42
CA MET A 473 6.14 -9.82 -10.57
C MET A 473 5.45 -8.75 -11.41
N ARG A 474 5.74 -8.70 -12.72
CA ARG A 474 5.32 -7.61 -13.63
C ARG A 474 3.84 -7.29 -13.48
N GLU A 475 3.53 -6.00 -13.53
CA GLU A 475 2.18 -5.49 -13.61
C GLU A 475 1.79 -5.33 -15.08
N MET A 476 0.75 -6.02 -15.51
CA MET A 476 0.36 -6.12 -16.91
C MET A 476 -0.87 -5.27 -17.21
N LEU A 477 -0.85 -4.54 -18.31
CA LEU A 477 -2.00 -3.82 -18.87
C LEU A 477 -2.19 -4.15 -20.37
N SER A 478 -1.11 -4.46 -21.08
CA SER A 478 -1.16 -4.72 -22.53
C SER A 478 -2.09 -5.87 -22.92
N PRO A 479 -2.09 -7.04 -22.23
CA PRO A 479 -3.00 -8.14 -22.58
C PRO A 479 -4.47 -7.76 -22.41
N THR A 480 -4.81 -7.07 -21.30
CA THR A 480 -6.19 -6.66 -21.04
C THR A 480 -6.64 -5.54 -21.98
N GLY A 481 -5.77 -4.59 -22.28
CA GLY A 481 -6.02 -3.57 -23.32
C GLY A 481 -6.26 -4.20 -24.71
N ALA A 482 -5.47 -5.21 -25.09
CA ALA A 482 -5.66 -5.94 -26.34
C ALA A 482 -6.99 -6.71 -26.38
N ILE A 483 -7.40 -7.37 -25.29
CA ILE A 483 -8.70 -8.03 -25.15
C ILE A 483 -9.85 -7.03 -25.34
N MET A 484 -9.77 -5.87 -24.66
CA MET A 484 -10.79 -4.81 -24.77
C MET A 484 -10.84 -4.21 -26.18
N GLY A 485 -9.69 -3.91 -26.77
CA GLY A 485 -9.59 -3.38 -28.15
C GLY A 485 -10.22 -4.31 -29.19
N ARG A 486 -10.15 -5.63 -28.99
CA ARG A 486 -10.79 -6.64 -29.83
C ARG A 486 -12.28 -6.88 -29.54
N GLY A 487 -12.85 -6.22 -28.53
CA GLY A 487 -14.24 -6.40 -28.13
C GLY A 487 -14.52 -7.72 -27.39
N LEU A 488 -13.49 -8.35 -26.83
CA LEU A 488 -13.59 -9.62 -26.09
C LEU A 488 -13.71 -9.46 -24.57
N GLY A 489 -13.82 -8.23 -24.06
CA GLY A 489 -13.71 -7.90 -22.63
C GLY A 489 -14.61 -8.70 -21.70
N ASN A 490 -15.85 -9.04 -22.11
CA ASN A 490 -16.78 -9.84 -21.32
C ASN A 490 -16.86 -11.31 -21.79
N GLN A 491 -16.05 -11.70 -22.77
CA GLN A 491 -16.11 -13.01 -23.41
C GLN A 491 -14.88 -13.87 -23.14
N VAL A 492 -13.88 -13.32 -22.44
CA VAL A 492 -12.61 -13.98 -22.13
C VAL A 492 -12.28 -13.68 -20.68
N ALA A 493 -11.83 -14.71 -19.93
CA ALA A 493 -11.18 -14.50 -18.65
C ALA A 493 -9.66 -14.57 -18.79
N LEU A 494 -8.93 -13.89 -17.89
CA LEU A 494 -7.49 -13.88 -17.89
C LEU A 494 -6.97 -14.18 -16.49
N ILE A 495 -6.07 -15.17 -16.36
CA ILE A 495 -5.48 -15.58 -15.09
C ILE A 495 -3.95 -15.56 -15.16
N THR A 496 -3.28 -15.21 -14.05
CA THR A 496 -1.82 -15.09 -14.00
C THR A 496 -1.25 -15.27 -12.59
N ASP A 497 -0.01 -15.74 -12.51
CA ASP A 497 0.81 -15.67 -11.29
C ASP A 497 1.49 -14.30 -11.11
N GLY A 498 1.38 -13.41 -12.11
CA GLY A 498 1.78 -12.02 -12.05
C GLY A 498 0.69 -11.09 -11.48
N ARG A 499 0.73 -9.82 -11.89
CA ARG A 499 -0.23 -8.78 -11.47
C ARG A 499 -0.87 -8.10 -12.67
N PHE A 500 -2.02 -7.50 -12.42
CA PHE A 500 -2.66 -6.59 -13.37
C PHE A 500 -2.59 -5.16 -12.86
N SER A 501 -2.49 -4.20 -13.79
CA SER A 501 -2.54 -2.78 -13.49
C SER A 501 -3.84 -2.41 -12.77
N GLY A 502 -3.77 -1.40 -11.90
CA GLY A 502 -4.94 -0.82 -11.26
C GLY A 502 -6.00 -0.29 -12.24
N GLY A 503 -5.61 0.02 -13.48
CA GLY A 503 -6.50 0.45 -14.57
C GLY A 503 -7.14 -0.68 -15.40
N THR A 504 -6.91 -1.95 -15.02
CA THR A 504 -7.42 -3.10 -15.79
C THR A 504 -8.94 -3.28 -15.68
N HIS A 505 -9.56 -3.65 -16.79
CA HIS A 505 -10.96 -4.04 -16.91
C HIS A 505 -11.10 -5.50 -17.38
N GLY A 506 -12.25 -6.13 -17.14
CA GLY A 506 -12.59 -7.49 -17.54
C GLY A 506 -12.44 -8.52 -16.40
N PHE A 507 -12.75 -9.79 -16.70
CA PHE A 507 -12.69 -10.88 -15.72
C PHE A 507 -11.23 -11.32 -15.51
N VAL A 508 -10.53 -10.73 -14.54
CA VAL A 508 -9.11 -10.94 -14.32
C VAL A 508 -8.80 -11.47 -12.93
N VAL A 509 -7.90 -12.46 -12.85
CA VAL A 509 -7.40 -13.07 -11.61
C VAL A 509 -5.88 -13.05 -11.62
N GLY A 510 -5.28 -12.33 -10.70
CA GLY A 510 -3.83 -12.27 -10.51
C GLY A 510 -3.38 -12.88 -9.20
N HIS A 511 -2.08 -12.75 -8.90
CA HIS A 511 -1.44 -13.20 -7.67
C HIS A 511 -1.62 -14.71 -7.39
N ILE A 512 -1.83 -15.52 -8.44
CA ILE A 512 -2.02 -16.97 -8.28
C ILE A 512 -0.79 -17.55 -7.60
N SER A 513 -1.02 -18.17 -6.44
CA SER A 513 0.02 -18.74 -5.61
C SER A 513 -0.26 -20.22 -5.30
N PRO A 514 0.77 -21.08 -5.32
CA PRO A 514 2.17 -20.81 -5.70
C PRO A 514 2.34 -20.49 -7.19
N GLU A 515 3.34 -19.67 -7.55
CA GLU A 515 3.65 -19.30 -8.93
C GLU A 515 4.20 -20.47 -9.78
N ALA A 516 4.13 -20.35 -11.10
CA ALA A 516 4.62 -21.37 -12.03
C ALA A 516 6.12 -21.69 -11.88
N ALA A 517 6.93 -20.68 -11.54
CA ALA A 517 8.39 -20.83 -11.44
C ALA A 517 8.84 -21.75 -10.29
N VAL A 518 8.01 -21.93 -9.28
CA VAL A 518 8.25 -22.87 -8.18
C VAL A 518 7.44 -24.17 -8.36
N GLY A 519 6.86 -24.37 -9.56
CA GLY A 519 6.05 -25.51 -9.92
C GLY A 519 4.63 -25.45 -9.35
N GLY A 520 4.10 -24.26 -9.07
CA GLY A 520 2.69 -24.08 -8.72
C GLY A 520 1.74 -24.61 -9.78
N PRO A 521 0.49 -24.94 -9.43
CA PRO A 521 -0.46 -25.61 -10.35
C PRO A 521 -0.72 -24.84 -11.65
N ILE A 522 -0.67 -23.52 -11.63
CA ILE A 522 -0.80 -22.71 -12.85
C ILE A 522 0.27 -23.07 -13.89
N GLY A 523 1.48 -23.45 -13.44
CA GLY A 523 2.58 -23.92 -14.30
C GLY A 523 2.33 -25.29 -14.93
N LEU A 524 1.34 -26.04 -14.45
CA LEU A 524 1.00 -27.39 -14.92
C LEU A 524 -0.17 -27.40 -15.94
N LEU A 525 -0.86 -26.26 -16.10
CA LEU A 525 -1.96 -26.14 -17.07
C LEU A 525 -1.45 -26.27 -18.51
N ARG A 526 -2.27 -26.87 -19.34
CA ARG A 526 -2.04 -27.06 -20.78
C ARG A 526 -3.18 -26.47 -21.59
N ASN A 527 -2.93 -26.16 -22.87
CA ASN A 527 -3.98 -25.72 -23.78
C ASN A 527 -5.13 -26.75 -23.82
N GLY A 528 -6.36 -26.26 -23.69
CA GLY A 528 -7.57 -27.06 -23.66
C GLY A 528 -8.00 -27.56 -22.27
N ASP A 529 -7.17 -27.48 -21.23
CA ASP A 529 -7.62 -27.77 -19.86
C ASP A 529 -8.75 -26.81 -19.50
N ARG A 530 -9.87 -27.33 -18.98
CA ARG A 530 -10.97 -26.45 -18.55
C ARG A 530 -10.64 -25.83 -17.23
N VAL A 531 -10.79 -24.50 -17.16
CA VAL A 531 -10.64 -23.70 -15.93
C VAL A 531 -11.96 -23.02 -15.63
N THR A 532 -12.41 -23.14 -14.38
CA THR A 532 -13.62 -22.50 -13.84
C THR A 532 -13.25 -21.55 -12.73
N ILE A 533 -13.72 -20.30 -12.81
CA ILE A 533 -13.58 -19.24 -11.83
C ILE A 533 -14.98 -18.91 -11.34
N ASP A 534 -15.20 -18.98 -10.04
CA ASP A 534 -16.49 -18.70 -9.39
C ASP A 534 -16.25 -17.71 -8.23
N ALA A 535 -16.61 -16.45 -8.45
CA ALA A 535 -16.41 -15.39 -7.48
C ALA A 535 -17.36 -15.49 -6.28
N GLU A 536 -18.55 -16.05 -6.44
CA GLU A 536 -19.49 -16.26 -5.33
C GLU A 536 -18.98 -17.32 -4.37
N LYS A 537 -18.55 -18.47 -4.94
CA LYS A 537 -17.97 -19.58 -4.16
C LYS A 537 -16.53 -19.32 -3.76
N ARG A 538 -15.91 -18.25 -4.28
CA ARG A 538 -14.50 -17.88 -4.07
C ARG A 538 -13.55 -19.01 -4.47
N THR A 539 -13.78 -19.60 -5.65
CA THR A 539 -13.00 -20.74 -6.12
C THR A 539 -12.42 -20.53 -7.51
N ILE A 540 -11.25 -21.13 -7.74
CA ILE A 540 -10.61 -21.27 -9.05
C ILE A 540 -10.12 -22.72 -9.21
N HIS A 541 -10.71 -23.43 -10.16
CA HIS A 541 -10.44 -24.86 -10.36
C HIS A 541 -10.17 -25.19 -11.81
N THR A 542 -9.38 -26.25 -12.03
CA THR A 542 -9.32 -26.98 -13.30
C THR A 542 -9.94 -28.36 -13.14
N ASP A 543 -10.58 -28.85 -14.20
CA ASP A 543 -11.19 -30.20 -14.26
C ASP A 543 -10.13 -31.29 -14.42
N VAL A 544 -8.84 -30.92 -14.57
CA VAL A 544 -7.74 -31.88 -14.62
C VAL A 544 -7.68 -32.65 -13.31
N SER A 545 -7.70 -33.98 -13.41
CA SER A 545 -7.70 -34.85 -12.22
C SER A 545 -6.46 -34.65 -11.36
N THR A 546 -6.61 -34.88 -10.05
CA THR A 546 -5.48 -34.82 -9.10
C THR A 546 -4.34 -35.76 -9.49
N ALA A 547 -4.66 -36.94 -10.04
CA ALA A 547 -3.66 -37.89 -10.52
C ALA A 547 -2.85 -37.34 -11.69
N GLU A 548 -3.53 -36.70 -12.67
CA GLU A 548 -2.86 -36.08 -13.80
C GLU A 548 -2.04 -34.86 -13.37
N LEU A 549 -2.54 -34.01 -12.46
CA LEU A 549 -1.76 -32.91 -11.89
C LEU A 549 -0.51 -33.40 -11.17
N ARG A 550 -0.59 -34.48 -10.41
CA ARG A 550 0.58 -35.10 -9.76
C ARG A 550 1.58 -35.61 -10.80
N LYS A 551 1.11 -36.27 -11.88
CA LYS A 551 1.96 -36.73 -12.99
C LYS A 551 2.66 -35.54 -13.67
N ARG A 552 1.93 -34.46 -13.98
CA ARG A 552 2.50 -33.25 -14.56
C ARG A 552 3.51 -32.60 -13.62
N ARG A 553 3.25 -32.58 -12.31
CA ARG A 553 4.16 -32.07 -11.29
C ARG A 553 5.45 -32.89 -11.21
N ALA A 554 5.36 -34.22 -11.27
CA ALA A 554 6.53 -35.08 -11.28
C ALA A 554 7.43 -34.90 -12.51
N ALA A 555 6.83 -34.54 -13.65
CA ALA A 555 7.54 -34.23 -14.89
C ALA A 555 8.01 -32.78 -15.01
N TRP A 556 7.55 -31.89 -14.10
CA TRP A 556 7.90 -30.48 -14.13
C TRP A 556 9.39 -30.28 -13.79
N LYS A 557 10.01 -29.37 -14.54
CA LYS A 557 11.39 -28.95 -14.29
C LYS A 557 11.44 -27.43 -14.17
N PRO A 558 12.22 -26.87 -13.23
CA PRO A 558 12.39 -25.44 -13.12
C PRO A 558 13.02 -24.89 -14.40
N ARG A 559 12.53 -23.74 -14.84
CA ARG A 559 13.14 -23.00 -15.95
C ARG A 559 14.48 -22.43 -15.55
N LYS A 560 15.33 -22.15 -16.54
CA LYS A 560 16.53 -21.33 -16.31
C LYS A 560 16.10 -20.00 -15.72
N PRO A 561 16.82 -19.48 -14.69
CA PRO A 561 16.54 -18.18 -14.14
C PRO A 561 16.52 -17.11 -15.24
N PHE A 562 15.63 -16.13 -15.12
CA PHE A 562 15.58 -14.98 -16.03
C PHE A 562 16.93 -14.25 -16.11
N THR A 563 17.58 -14.11 -14.96
CA THR A 563 18.93 -13.54 -14.84
C THR A 563 19.70 -14.21 -13.69
N THR A 564 21.01 -14.25 -13.80
CA THR A 564 21.91 -14.84 -12.80
C THR A 564 22.67 -13.78 -11.99
N SER A 565 22.54 -12.49 -12.34
CA SER A 565 23.27 -11.39 -11.71
C SER A 565 22.38 -10.16 -11.51
N GLY A 566 22.88 -9.22 -10.72
CA GLY A 566 22.24 -7.92 -10.47
C GLY A 566 21.07 -8.00 -9.48
N VAL A 567 20.33 -6.90 -9.39
CA VAL A 567 19.25 -6.71 -8.42
C VAL A 567 18.09 -7.69 -8.64
N LEU A 568 17.76 -8.01 -9.90
CA LEU A 568 16.69 -8.97 -10.21
C LEU A 568 17.05 -10.39 -9.75
N ALA A 569 18.31 -10.81 -9.90
CA ALA A 569 18.76 -12.11 -9.42
C ALA A 569 18.80 -12.19 -7.89
N LYS A 570 19.21 -11.08 -7.22
CA LYS A 570 19.13 -10.97 -5.76
C LYS A 570 17.67 -11.10 -5.29
N TYR A 571 16.76 -10.33 -5.90
CA TYR A 571 15.34 -10.37 -5.59
C TYR A 571 14.75 -11.77 -5.79
N ALA A 572 14.96 -12.41 -6.94
CA ALA A 572 14.43 -13.74 -7.23
C ALA A 572 14.85 -14.82 -6.22
N ARG A 573 16.03 -14.68 -5.61
CA ARG A 573 16.52 -15.62 -4.58
C ARG A 573 15.85 -15.43 -3.23
N LEU A 574 15.52 -14.19 -2.87
CA LEU A 574 15.05 -13.83 -1.53
C LEU A 574 13.53 -13.72 -1.44
N VAL A 575 12.85 -13.42 -2.55
CA VAL A 575 11.44 -13.06 -2.53
C VAL A 575 10.54 -14.23 -2.11
N SER A 576 9.60 -13.92 -1.24
CA SER A 576 8.51 -14.81 -0.82
C SER A 576 7.39 -14.88 -1.85
N THR A 577 6.39 -15.75 -1.62
CA THR A 577 5.19 -15.86 -2.47
C THR A 577 4.31 -14.60 -2.43
N ALA A 578 3.51 -14.40 -3.47
CA ALA A 578 2.56 -13.28 -3.53
C ALA A 578 1.51 -13.33 -2.41
N SER A 579 1.09 -14.53 -1.99
CA SER A 579 0.13 -14.73 -0.89
C SER A 579 0.64 -14.22 0.47
N THR A 580 1.93 -13.88 0.57
CA THR A 580 2.57 -13.34 1.78
C THR A 580 3.24 -11.98 1.57
N GLY A 581 2.89 -11.29 0.46
CA GLY A 581 3.33 -9.92 0.19
C GLY A 581 4.54 -9.79 -0.73
N ALA A 582 5.14 -10.90 -1.22
CA ALA A 582 6.33 -10.90 -2.07
C ALA A 582 7.47 -10.05 -1.49
N VAL A 583 7.84 -10.29 -0.23
CA VAL A 583 8.89 -9.57 0.52
C VAL A 583 10.22 -10.30 0.46
N THR A 584 11.33 -9.58 0.62
CA THR A 584 12.69 -10.14 0.59
C THR A 584 13.33 -10.31 1.97
N THR A 585 12.64 -9.91 3.03
CA THR A 585 13.09 -9.91 4.43
C THR A 585 12.58 -11.11 5.24
N ARG A 586 11.85 -12.05 4.63
CA ARG A 586 11.45 -13.29 5.30
C ARG A 586 12.62 -14.21 5.54
N ASP A 587 12.61 -14.87 6.71
CA ASP A 587 13.51 -15.97 6.97
C ASP A 587 13.13 -17.17 6.07
N PRO A 588 14.03 -17.66 5.21
CA PRO A 588 13.78 -18.84 4.40
C PRO A 588 13.38 -20.07 5.22
N ALA A 589 13.81 -20.18 6.48
CA ALA A 589 13.44 -21.26 7.38
C ALA A 589 11.94 -21.27 7.74
N GLU A 590 11.26 -20.12 7.74
CA GLU A 590 9.81 -20.05 7.98
C GLU A 590 8.97 -20.64 6.83
N GLU A 591 9.51 -20.70 5.61
CA GLU A 591 8.82 -21.34 4.47
C GLU A 591 8.84 -22.88 4.54
N VAL A 592 9.84 -23.45 5.21
CA VAL A 592 10.00 -24.91 5.31
C VAL A 592 9.01 -25.54 6.30
N VAL A 593 8.60 -24.79 7.33
CA VAL A 593 7.67 -25.28 8.38
C VAL A 593 6.22 -25.40 7.88
N ARG A 594 5.88 -24.82 6.71
CA ARG A 594 4.51 -24.83 6.14
C ARG A 594 4.30 -25.86 5.01
N LYS A 595 5.31 -26.67 4.71
CA LYS A 595 5.22 -27.81 3.78
C LYS A 595 4.99 -29.10 4.58
#